data_8ffaf704dd630dec80a7668bf28b2a41
#
_entry.id   8ffaf704dd630dec80a7668bf28b2a41
#
_cell.length_a   1.000
_cell.length_b   1.000
_cell.length_c   1.000
_cell.angle_alpha   90.00
_cell.angle_beta   90.00
_cell.angle_gamma   90.00
#
_symmetry.space_group_name_H-M   'P 1'
#
loop_
_entity.id
_entity.type
_entity.pdbx_description
1 polymer ?
#
loop_
_entity_poly.entity_id
_entity_poly.type
_entity_poly.pdbx_seq_one_letter_code
_entity_poly.pdbx_strand_id
1 'polypeptide(L)'
;MFNIAFVPDMKNDLGYEFGYIMLGSSKEGFRSGLSYWSIAQYEKHWHEAVTRLVMGAESSALITDLPLPSCANDVINWWPMWREDEIVYIHEQLLFQPAMKGGFDPSDPYRHVDPLEVETDEGQRISEWTVPLQDFVDYLGANPLV
;
A
#
# COMPACT_ATOMS: atom_id res chain seq x y z
N MET A 1 -13.47 3.77 8.87
CA MET A 1 -12.97 2.39 8.90
C MET A 1 -11.77 2.24 7.96
N PHE A 2 -10.78 1.47 8.35
CA PHE A 2 -9.68 1.06 7.49
C PHE A 2 -9.67 -0.47 7.39
N ASN A 3 -9.52 -0.98 6.19
CA ASN A 3 -9.29 -2.41 5.96
C ASN A 3 -8.57 -2.59 4.62
N ILE A 4 -7.81 -3.66 4.50
CA ILE A 4 -7.19 -4.10 3.24
C ILE A 4 -7.23 -5.62 3.24
N ALA A 5 -7.78 -6.20 2.18
CA ALA A 5 -7.99 -7.64 2.13
C ALA A 5 -8.16 -8.12 0.69
N PHE A 6 -7.83 -9.38 0.48
CA PHE A 6 -8.19 -10.06 -0.77
C PHE A 6 -9.65 -10.50 -0.74
N VAL A 7 -10.21 -10.68 -1.93
CA VAL A 7 -11.59 -11.17 -2.11
C VAL A 7 -11.48 -12.66 -2.48
N PRO A 8 -11.64 -13.58 -1.51
CA PRO A 8 -11.29 -15.00 -1.71
C PRO A 8 -12.19 -15.75 -2.69
N ASP A 9 -13.38 -15.20 -3.01
CA ASP A 9 -14.32 -15.87 -3.91
C ASP A 9 -14.10 -15.50 -5.38
N MET A 10 -13.18 -14.59 -5.67
CA MET A 10 -12.84 -14.21 -7.03
C MET A 10 -11.83 -15.19 -7.61
N LYS A 11 -12.32 -16.20 -8.30
CA LYS A 11 -11.44 -17.19 -8.94
C LYS A 11 -10.80 -16.58 -10.17
N ASN A 12 -9.49 -16.76 -10.30
CA ASN A 12 -8.78 -16.43 -11.53
C ASN A 12 -7.59 -17.37 -11.71
N ASP A 13 -7.36 -17.77 -12.95
CA ASP A 13 -6.24 -18.64 -13.32
C ASP A 13 -5.10 -17.84 -13.94
N LEU A 14 -5.09 -16.50 -13.77
CA LEU A 14 -4.20 -15.59 -14.48
C LEU A 14 -2.97 -15.16 -13.68
N GLY A 15 -2.75 -15.74 -12.50
CA GLY A 15 -1.59 -15.44 -11.67
C GLY A 15 -1.70 -14.13 -10.89
N TYR A 16 -2.90 -13.68 -10.61
CA TYR A 16 -3.14 -12.54 -9.74
C TYR A 16 -4.40 -12.74 -8.90
N GLU A 17 -4.56 -11.91 -7.86
CA GLU A 17 -5.73 -11.95 -6.99
C GLU A 17 -6.33 -10.56 -6.88
N PHE A 18 -7.65 -10.48 -6.72
CA PHE A 18 -8.36 -9.22 -6.50
C PHE A 18 -8.51 -8.93 -5.02
N GLY A 19 -8.43 -7.66 -4.68
CA GLY A 19 -8.62 -7.20 -3.32
C GLY A 19 -9.25 -5.81 -3.27
N TYR A 20 -9.39 -5.29 -2.06
CA TYR A 20 -9.91 -3.95 -1.84
C TYR A 20 -9.21 -3.29 -0.66
N ILE A 21 -9.22 -1.96 -0.68
CA ILE A 21 -8.80 -1.14 0.45
C ILE A 21 -9.97 -0.22 0.85
N MET A 22 -10.27 -0.20 2.15
CA MET A 22 -11.29 0.68 2.73
C MET A 22 -10.58 1.86 3.39
N LEU A 23 -10.93 3.07 2.97
CA LEU A 23 -10.34 4.31 3.46
C LEU A 23 -11.48 5.22 3.93
N GLY A 24 -11.86 5.11 5.20
CA GLY A 24 -13.05 5.78 5.72
C GLY A 24 -14.31 5.17 5.10
N SER A 25 -15.06 5.97 4.34
CA SER A 25 -16.23 5.53 3.61
C SER A 25 -15.93 5.14 2.16
N SER A 26 -14.69 5.35 1.70
CA SER A 26 -14.28 5.01 0.34
C SER A 26 -13.81 3.57 0.27
N LYS A 27 -14.09 2.90 -0.85
CA LYS A 27 -13.64 1.55 -1.11
C LYS A 27 -13.03 1.50 -2.50
N GLU A 28 -11.76 1.15 -2.58
CA GLU A 28 -11.01 1.06 -3.82
C GLU A 28 -10.59 -0.38 -4.08
N GLY A 29 -10.75 -0.84 -5.32
CA GLY A 29 -10.32 -2.18 -5.71
C GLY A 29 -8.88 -2.17 -6.21
N PHE A 30 -8.21 -3.32 -6.08
CA PHE A 30 -6.88 -3.50 -6.67
C PHE A 30 -6.70 -4.94 -7.12
N ARG A 31 -5.65 -5.16 -7.90
CA ARG A 31 -5.23 -6.46 -8.39
C ARG A 31 -3.77 -6.67 -8.01
N SER A 32 -3.48 -7.78 -7.36
CA SER A 32 -2.11 -8.11 -6.94
C SER A 32 -1.55 -9.25 -7.77
N GLY A 33 -0.44 -9.02 -8.45
CA GLY A 33 0.28 -10.07 -9.15
C GLY A 33 0.90 -11.04 -8.15
N LEU A 34 0.82 -12.35 -8.44
CA LEU A 34 1.32 -13.41 -7.55
C LEU A 34 2.59 -14.06 -8.09
N SER A 35 3.25 -13.43 -9.07
CA SER A 35 4.48 -13.98 -9.65
C SER A 35 5.69 -13.82 -8.73
N TYR A 36 5.72 -12.78 -7.91
CA TYR A 36 6.82 -12.51 -6.99
C TYR A 36 6.41 -12.78 -5.54
N TRP A 37 5.36 -12.14 -5.07
CA TRP A 37 4.82 -12.36 -3.73
C TRP A 37 3.57 -13.24 -3.78
N SER A 38 3.45 -14.13 -2.79
CA SER A 38 2.23 -14.88 -2.54
C SER A 38 1.19 -14.01 -1.82
N ILE A 39 -0.04 -14.51 -1.73
CA ILE A 39 -1.09 -13.87 -0.94
C ILE A 39 -0.61 -13.63 0.50
N ALA A 40 -0.01 -14.65 1.13
CA ALA A 40 0.47 -14.55 2.50
C ALA A 40 1.57 -13.49 2.67
N GLN A 41 2.44 -13.33 1.67
CA GLN A 41 3.49 -12.31 1.70
C GLN A 41 2.93 -10.89 1.61
N TYR A 42 1.90 -10.68 0.77
CA TYR A 42 1.20 -9.39 0.72
C TYR A 42 0.54 -9.08 2.06
N GLU A 43 -0.18 -10.02 2.63
CA GLU A 43 -0.89 -9.83 3.90
C GLU A 43 0.07 -9.53 5.05
N LYS A 44 1.19 -10.25 5.10
CA LYS A 44 2.24 -9.98 6.10
C LYS A 44 2.81 -8.58 5.93
N HIS A 45 3.07 -8.17 4.70
CA HIS A 45 3.57 -6.83 4.40
C HIS A 45 2.57 -5.75 4.83
N TRP A 46 1.29 -5.93 4.55
CA TRP A 46 0.26 -4.95 4.96
C TRP A 46 0.21 -4.80 6.48
N HIS A 47 0.26 -5.91 7.19
CA HIS A 47 0.28 -5.90 8.65
C HIS A 47 1.51 -5.14 9.18
N GLU A 48 2.66 -5.43 8.61
CA GLU A 48 3.91 -4.75 8.97
C GLU A 48 3.85 -3.24 8.69
N ALA A 49 3.35 -2.87 7.52
CA ALA A 49 3.24 -1.47 7.12
C ALA A 49 2.34 -0.67 8.06
N VAL A 50 1.21 -1.25 8.46
CA VAL A 50 0.29 -0.62 9.41
C VAL A 50 0.91 -0.54 10.81
N THR A 51 1.58 -1.61 11.23
CA THR A 51 2.26 -1.64 12.53
C THR A 51 3.28 -0.52 12.65
N ARG A 52 4.04 -0.24 11.58
CA ARG A 52 5.03 0.84 11.56
C ARG A 52 4.39 2.19 11.95
N LEU A 53 3.24 2.52 11.37
CA LEU A 53 2.56 3.79 11.67
C LEU A 53 2.06 3.81 13.11
N VAL A 54 1.44 2.73 13.56
CA VAL A 54 0.90 2.65 14.92
C VAL A 54 2.03 2.77 15.95
N MET A 55 3.21 2.23 15.66
CA MET A 55 4.37 2.29 16.53
C MET A 55 5.15 3.60 16.46
N GLY A 56 4.72 4.55 15.63
CA GLY A 56 5.27 5.89 15.62
C GLY A 56 6.08 6.31 14.40
N ALA A 57 6.16 5.48 13.36
CA ALA A 57 6.82 5.89 12.11
C ALA A 57 6.07 7.05 11.47
N GLU A 58 6.80 7.98 10.87
CA GLU A 58 6.21 9.15 10.20
C GLU A 58 5.59 8.80 8.86
N SER A 59 6.06 7.72 8.23
CA SER A 59 5.55 7.30 6.93
C SER A 59 5.62 5.78 6.80
N SER A 60 4.83 5.27 5.86
CA SER A 60 4.79 3.85 5.51
C SER A 60 4.18 3.71 4.12
N ALA A 61 4.01 2.49 3.64
CA ALA A 61 3.36 2.25 2.35
C ALA A 61 2.80 0.84 2.29
N LEU A 62 1.66 0.70 1.61
CA LEU A 62 1.02 -0.58 1.35
C LEU A 62 1.25 -0.94 -0.12
N ILE A 63 2.03 -1.98 -0.37
CA ILE A 63 2.23 -2.48 -1.74
C ILE A 63 1.06 -3.38 -2.07
N THR A 64 0.38 -3.09 -3.17
CA THR A 64 -0.76 -3.88 -3.64
C THR A 64 -0.47 -4.64 -4.93
N ASP A 65 0.53 -4.23 -5.70
CA ASP A 65 0.96 -4.98 -6.89
C ASP A 65 2.46 -4.84 -7.08
N LEU A 66 3.20 -5.92 -6.85
CA LEU A 66 4.65 -5.96 -6.99
C LEU A 66 5.04 -6.94 -8.08
N PRO A 67 5.52 -6.46 -9.25
CA PRO A 67 5.97 -7.32 -10.33
C PRO A 67 7.29 -8.01 -10.00
N LEU A 68 7.63 -9.03 -10.80
CA LEU A 68 8.96 -9.67 -10.71
C LEU A 68 10.07 -8.65 -10.91
N PRO A 69 11.20 -8.76 -10.18
CA PRO A 69 12.35 -7.87 -10.39
C PRO A 69 12.89 -7.90 -11.82
N SER A 70 12.74 -9.04 -12.52
CA SER A 70 13.13 -9.18 -13.92
C SER A 70 12.24 -8.41 -14.88
N CYS A 71 11.07 -7.97 -14.44
CA CYS A 71 10.12 -7.15 -15.20
C CYS A 71 10.29 -5.67 -14.84
N ALA A 72 11.50 -5.16 -14.99
CA ALA A 72 11.86 -3.81 -14.55
C ALA A 72 11.08 -2.68 -15.24
N ASN A 73 10.39 -2.99 -16.36
CA ASN A 73 9.54 -2.02 -17.05
C ASN A 73 8.12 -1.95 -16.50
N ASP A 74 7.76 -2.87 -15.61
CA ASP A 74 6.44 -2.88 -15.01
C ASP A 74 6.35 -1.85 -13.87
N VAL A 75 5.14 -1.37 -13.62
CA VAL A 75 4.89 -0.41 -12.55
C VAL A 75 4.52 -1.15 -11.27
N ILE A 76 4.89 -0.55 -10.14
CA ILE A 76 4.49 -0.99 -8.81
C ILE A 76 3.28 -0.16 -8.41
N ASN A 77 2.21 -0.81 -7.98
CA ASN A 77 1.06 -0.10 -7.40
C ASN A 77 1.20 -0.14 -5.88
N TRP A 78 1.21 1.03 -5.26
CA TRP A 78 1.30 1.11 -3.82
C TRP A 78 0.56 2.32 -3.28
N TRP A 79 0.35 2.33 -1.95
CA TRP A 79 -0.40 3.35 -1.24
C TRP A 79 0.50 3.93 -0.16
N PRO A 80 1.24 5.01 -0.45
CA PRO A 80 2.08 5.66 0.54
C PRO A 80 1.22 6.36 1.58
N MET A 81 1.69 6.35 2.83
CA MET A 81 0.96 6.86 3.98
C MET A 81 1.87 7.75 4.83
N TRP A 82 1.30 8.81 5.37
CA TRP A 82 2.01 9.75 6.25
C TRP A 82 1.17 9.98 7.49
N ARG A 83 1.80 9.86 8.64
CA ARG A 83 1.15 10.08 9.93
C ARG A 83 1.46 11.47 10.46
N GLU A 84 0.41 12.23 10.81
CA GLU A 84 0.51 13.48 11.56
C GLU A 84 -0.36 13.33 12.82
N ASP A 85 0.26 13.14 13.97
CA ASP A 85 -0.41 12.89 15.26
C ASP A 85 -1.36 11.69 15.18
N GLU A 86 -2.67 11.92 15.25
CA GLU A 86 -3.68 10.87 15.26
C GLU A 86 -4.35 10.67 13.90
N ILE A 87 -3.80 11.31 12.85
CA ILE A 87 -4.37 11.27 11.50
C ILE A 87 -3.34 10.68 10.53
N VAL A 88 -3.82 9.85 9.60
CA VAL A 88 -3.00 9.28 8.54
C VAL A 88 -3.52 9.77 7.19
N TYR A 89 -2.62 10.31 6.38
CA TYR A 89 -2.89 10.72 5.00
C TYR A 89 -2.42 9.61 4.07
N ILE A 90 -3.23 9.27 3.07
CA ILE A 90 -2.96 8.15 2.18
C ILE A 90 -3.16 8.60 0.74
N HIS A 91 -2.21 8.24 -0.14
CA HIS A 91 -2.32 8.44 -1.59
C HIS A 91 -2.28 7.08 -2.29
N GLU A 92 -2.75 7.04 -3.52
CA GLU A 92 -2.47 5.93 -4.44
C GLU A 92 -1.41 6.40 -5.42
N GLN A 93 -0.39 5.58 -5.65
CA GLN A 93 0.73 5.96 -6.52
C GLN A 93 1.19 4.76 -7.35
N LEU A 94 1.51 5.04 -8.61
CA LEU A 94 2.17 4.07 -9.49
C LEU A 94 3.65 4.44 -9.56
N LEU A 95 4.52 3.50 -9.21
CA LEU A 95 5.97 3.70 -9.29
C LEU A 95 6.51 3.07 -10.55
N PHE A 96 7.11 3.89 -11.40
CA PHE A 96 7.75 3.41 -12.62
C PHE A 96 9.21 3.07 -12.30
N GLN A 97 9.52 1.77 -12.23
CA GLN A 97 10.83 1.29 -11.77
C GLN A 97 12.02 1.87 -12.52
N PRO A 98 11.99 2.00 -13.87
CA PRO A 98 13.13 2.60 -14.59
C PRO A 98 13.45 4.04 -14.19
N ALA A 99 12.47 4.79 -13.64
CA ALA A 99 12.69 6.14 -13.15
C ALA A 99 13.24 6.18 -11.73
N MET A 100 13.31 5.05 -11.04
CA MET A 100 13.78 4.96 -9.65
C MET A 100 15.29 4.76 -9.64
N LYS A 101 16.00 5.71 -9.07
CA LYS A 101 17.46 5.64 -8.95
C LYS A 101 17.83 4.51 -7.98
N GLY A 102 18.60 3.53 -8.47
CA GLY A 102 18.99 2.38 -7.68
C GLY A 102 17.95 1.27 -7.60
N GLY A 103 16.80 1.43 -8.27
CA GLY A 103 15.73 0.45 -8.28
C GLY A 103 14.89 0.43 -7.00
N PHE A 104 13.85 -0.39 -7.01
CA PHE A 104 12.95 -0.56 -5.86
C PHE A 104 13.44 -1.73 -4.99
N ASP A 105 13.51 -1.52 -3.68
CA ASP A 105 13.90 -2.55 -2.71
C ASP A 105 12.69 -3.06 -1.96
N PRO A 106 12.16 -4.25 -2.29
CA PRO A 106 10.97 -4.79 -1.63
C PRO A 106 11.22 -5.23 -0.17
N SER A 107 12.48 -5.37 0.24
CA SER A 107 12.80 -5.69 1.64
C SER A 107 12.81 -4.44 2.53
N ASP A 108 12.90 -3.26 1.94
CA ASP A 108 12.82 -1.98 2.65
C ASP A 108 12.09 -0.96 1.76
N PRO A 109 10.79 -1.19 1.49
CA PRO A 109 10.04 -0.33 0.57
C PRO A 109 9.85 1.08 1.10
N TYR A 110 9.88 1.26 2.42
CA TYR A 110 9.55 2.53 3.07
C TYR A 110 10.56 3.63 2.79
N ARG A 111 11.78 3.27 2.43
CA ARG A 111 12.81 4.25 2.04
C ARG A 111 12.46 4.98 0.73
N HIS A 112 11.51 4.45 -0.02
CA HIS A 112 11.07 5.05 -1.30
C HIS A 112 9.86 5.97 -1.13
N VAL A 113 9.35 6.15 0.09
CA VAL A 113 8.23 7.07 0.34
C VAL A 113 8.76 8.50 0.35
N ASP A 114 8.27 9.32 -0.58
CA ASP A 114 8.63 10.74 -0.66
C ASP A 114 7.86 11.54 0.40
N PRO A 115 8.28 12.79 0.68
CA PRO A 115 7.51 13.68 1.55
C PRO A 115 6.08 13.89 1.03
N LEU A 116 5.15 14.11 1.94
CA LEU A 116 3.75 14.36 1.58
C LEU A 116 3.62 15.59 0.69
N GLU A 117 2.96 15.40 -0.45
CA GLU A 117 2.65 16.47 -1.40
C GLU A 117 1.13 16.52 -1.62
N VAL A 118 0.57 17.70 -1.79
CA VAL A 118 -0.87 17.88 -2.02
C VAL A 118 -1.20 18.20 -3.48
N GLU A 119 -0.19 18.60 -4.27
CA GLU A 119 -0.33 18.96 -5.68
C GLU A 119 0.79 18.36 -6.51
N THR A 120 0.49 18.06 -7.78
CA THR A 120 1.51 17.66 -8.75
C THR A 120 2.31 18.88 -9.19
N ASP A 121 3.43 18.65 -9.91
CA ASP A 121 4.24 19.74 -10.47
C ASP A 121 3.46 20.62 -11.46
N GLU A 122 2.39 20.08 -12.04
CA GLU A 122 1.51 20.83 -12.94
C GLU A 122 0.38 21.56 -12.21
N GLY A 123 0.36 21.54 -10.88
CA GLY A 123 -0.64 22.22 -10.07
C GLY A 123 -1.94 21.45 -9.90
N GLN A 124 -2.00 20.19 -10.31
CA GLN A 124 -3.17 19.35 -10.10
C GLN A 124 -3.17 18.78 -8.68
N ARG A 125 -4.35 18.80 -8.05
CA ARG A 125 -4.47 18.26 -6.71
C ARG A 125 -4.38 16.73 -6.73
N ILE A 126 -3.53 16.18 -5.86
CA ILE A 126 -3.36 14.73 -5.69
C ILE A 126 -4.54 14.21 -4.88
N SER A 127 -5.14 13.09 -5.34
CA SER A 127 -6.20 12.42 -4.58
C SER A 127 -5.65 11.93 -3.24
N GLU A 128 -6.33 12.30 -2.17
CA GLU A 128 -5.88 12.03 -0.81
C GLU A 128 -7.04 11.53 0.03
N TRP A 129 -6.76 10.51 0.82
CA TRP A 129 -7.68 10.02 1.84
C TRP A 129 -7.10 10.29 3.21
N THR A 130 -7.97 10.59 4.15
CA THR A 130 -7.60 10.85 5.54
C THR A 130 -8.30 9.82 6.43
N VAL A 131 -7.52 9.12 7.24
CA VAL A 131 -8.03 8.05 8.09
C VAL A 131 -7.51 8.26 9.52
N PRO A 132 -8.37 8.18 10.55
CA PRO A 132 -7.91 8.25 11.94
C PRO A 132 -6.95 7.10 12.27
N LEU A 133 -5.91 7.39 13.04
CA LEU A 133 -4.96 6.37 13.47
C LEU A 133 -5.65 5.20 14.20
N GLN A 134 -6.72 5.49 14.94
CA GLN A 134 -7.46 4.45 15.66
C GLN A 134 -7.97 3.35 14.72
N ASP A 135 -8.33 3.71 13.48
CA ASP A 135 -8.80 2.72 12.49
C ASP A 135 -7.69 1.71 12.15
N PHE A 136 -6.43 2.15 12.16
CA PHE A 136 -5.29 1.26 11.95
C PHE A 136 -5.05 0.35 13.16
N VAL A 137 -5.23 0.87 14.36
CA VAL A 137 -5.16 0.06 15.59
C VAL A 137 -6.24 -1.03 15.56
N ASP A 138 -7.46 -0.66 15.17
CA ASP A 138 -8.58 -1.60 15.06
C ASP A 138 -8.31 -2.68 14.01
N TYR A 139 -7.70 -2.29 12.88
CA TYR A 139 -7.31 -3.24 11.84
C TYR A 139 -6.33 -4.30 12.37
N LEU A 140 -5.32 -3.88 13.11
CA LEU A 140 -4.34 -4.81 13.68
C LEU A 140 -4.98 -5.76 14.68
N GLY A 141 -5.94 -5.27 15.49
CA GLY A 141 -6.68 -6.11 16.42
C GLY A 141 -7.56 -7.15 15.74
N ALA A 142 -8.12 -6.81 14.57
CA ALA A 142 -8.97 -7.71 13.80
C ALA A 142 -8.18 -8.68 12.90
N ASN A 143 -6.90 -8.39 12.64
CA ASN A 143 -6.05 -9.16 11.72
C ASN A 143 -4.71 -9.52 12.38
N PRO A 144 -4.70 -10.25 13.48
CA PRO A 144 -3.45 -10.60 14.14
C PRO A 144 -2.62 -11.53 13.25
N LEU A 145 -1.30 -11.33 13.26
CA LEU A 145 -0.38 -12.28 12.66
C LEU A 145 -0.31 -13.54 13.53
N VAL A 146 -0.56 -14.66 12.92
CA VAL A 146 -0.51 -15.97 13.59
C VAL A 146 0.79 -16.68 13.20
#